data_c5e74628fababbc896cda07fabf60691
#
_entry.id   c5e74628fababbc896cda07fabf60691
#
_cell.length_a   1.000
_cell.length_b   1.000
_cell.length_c   1.000
_cell.angle_alpha   90.00
_cell.angle_beta   90.00
_cell.angle_gamma   90.00
#
_symmetry.space_group_name_H-M   'P 1'
#
loop_
_entity.id
_entity.type
_entity.pdbx_description
1 polymer ?
#
loop_
_entity_poly.entity_id
_entity_poly.type
_entity_poly.pdbx_seq_one_letter_code
_entity_poly.pdbx_strand_id
1 'polypeptide(L)' 'MVTRNIKANTATQVNADKIGVLVIGDTPSCTVSYSVDGNTWTQHPTTLTDSNNVISNIPRYMYLKFSQDVVITVE' A
#
# COMPACT_ATOMS: atom_id res chain seq x y z
N MET A 1 -12.11 -7.98 -9.11
CA MET A 1 -10.82 -8.03 -8.36
C MET A 1 -9.69 -7.72 -9.31
N VAL A 2 -8.83 -6.79 -8.93
CA VAL A 2 -7.68 -6.39 -9.72
C VAL A 2 -6.42 -6.56 -8.88
N THR A 3 -5.39 -7.18 -9.44
CA THR A 3 -4.12 -7.39 -8.77
C THR A 3 -3.04 -6.58 -9.46
N ARG A 4 -2.24 -5.85 -8.67
CA ARG A 4 -1.17 -5.01 -9.18
C ARG A 4 0.13 -5.26 -8.43
N ASN A 5 1.24 -5.29 -9.18
CA ASN A 5 2.58 -5.39 -8.59
C ASN A 5 3.11 -3.97 -8.39
N ILE A 6 3.49 -3.65 -7.15
CA ILE A 6 3.97 -2.31 -6.79
C ILE A 6 5.39 -2.43 -6.30
N LYS A 7 6.29 -1.67 -6.92
CA LYS A 7 7.69 -1.62 -6.49
C LYS A 7 7.84 -0.78 -5.23
N ALA A 8 8.85 -1.11 -4.44
CA ALA A 8 9.18 -0.36 -3.22
C ALA A 8 9.37 1.12 -3.54
N ASN A 9 8.86 1.96 -2.66
CA ASN A 9 9.00 3.41 -2.71
C ASN A 9 8.46 4.06 -3.99
N THR A 10 7.48 3.42 -4.63
CA THR A 10 6.83 3.96 -5.82
C THR A 10 5.45 4.48 -5.45
N ALA A 11 5.20 5.74 -5.74
CA ALA A 11 3.88 6.35 -5.50
C ALA A 11 2.86 5.71 -6.44
N THR A 12 1.78 5.19 -5.88
CA THR A 12 0.74 4.49 -6.63
C THR A 12 -0.61 5.03 -6.23
N GLN A 13 -1.38 5.48 -7.20
CA GLN A 13 -2.73 5.95 -6.93
C GLN A 13 -3.67 4.75 -6.85
N VAL A 14 -4.41 4.67 -5.75
CA VAL A 14 -5.34 3.58 -5.49
C VAL A 14 -6.75 4.13 -5.49
N ASN A 15 -7.59 3.57 -6.35
CA ASN A 15 -8.99 3.99 -6.47
C ASN A 15 -9.89 2.99 -5.76
N ALA A 16 -9.72 2.89 -4.44
CA ALA A 16 -10.48 1.95 -3.63
C ALA A 16 -10.43 2.38 -2.17
N ASP A 17 -11.43 1.97 -1.40
CA ASP A 17 -11.48 2.23 0.05
C ASP A 17 -10.69 1.20 0.83
N LYS A 18 -10.45 0.04 0.25
CA LYS A 18 -9.89 -1.11 0.95
C LYS A 18 -9.10 -1.95 -0.05
N ILE A 19 -7.91 -2.34 0.35
CA ILE A 19 -7.05 -3.18 -0.48
C ILE A 19 -6.47 -4.31 0.35
N GLY A 20 -6.21 -5.44 -0.32
CA GLY A 20 -5.39 -6.49 0.24
C GLY A 20 -3.95 -6.25 -0.17
N VAL A 21 -3.00 -6.52 0.72
CA VAL A 21 -1.58 -6.32 0.44
C VAL A 21 -0.81 -7.57 0.82
N LEU A 22 0.01 -8.06 -0.11
CA LEU A 22 0.94 -9.15 0.12
C LEU A 22 2.35 -8.59 -0.03
N VAL A 23 3.14 -8.65 1.02
CA VAL A 23 4.54 -8.21 1.00
C VAL A 23 5.40 -9.30 0.37
N ILE A 24 6.17 -8.95 -0.66
CA ILE A 24 7.00 -9.92 -1.37
C ILE A 24 8.43 -9.95 -0.83
N GLY A 25 8.89 -8.83 -0.24
CA GLY A 25 10.26 -8.73 0.24
C GLY A 25 10.56 -9.70 1.40
N ASP A 26 11.85 -9.88 1.67
CA ASP A 26 12.30 -10.77 2.74
C ASP A 26 12.16 -10.15 4.13
N THR A 27 11.82 -8.89 4.19
CA THR A 27 11.69 -8.17 5.45
C THR A 27 10.37 -8.55 6.13
N PRO A 28 10.38 -8.85 7.43
CA PRO A 28 9.15 -9.23 8.13
C PRO A 28 8.16 -8.07 8.30
N SER A 29 8.54 -6.85 7.99
CA SER A 29 7.65 -5.71 8.13
C SER A 29 7.84 -4.75 6.97
N CYS A 30 6.73 -4.11 6.60
CA CYS A 30 6.68 -3.13 5.52
C CYS A 30 5.86 -1.95 6.03
N THR A 31 6.37 -0.74 5.88
CA THR A 31 5.61 0.45 6.22
C THR A 31 4.92 0.99 4.98
N VAL A 32 3.80 1.64 5.19
CA VAL A 32 3.05 2.27 4.12
C VAL A 32 2.86 3.74 4.42
N SER A 33 3.03 4.57 3.41
CA SER A 33 2.79 6.01 3.52
C SER A 33 1.69 6.39 2.54
N TYR A 34 0.95 7.42 2.87
CA TYR A 34 -0.13 7.90 2.00
C TYR A 34 -0.01 9.39 1.77
N SER A 35 -0.60 9.84 0.67
CA SER A 35 -0.61 11.25 0.30
C SER A 35 -1.85 11.53 -0.53
N VAL A 36 -2.44 12.71 -0.35
CA VAL A 36 -3.58 13.15 -1.18
C VAL A 36 -3.11 13.87 -2.44
N ASP A 37 -1.88 14.34 -2.47
CA ASP A 37 -1.35 15.13 -3.59
C ASP A 37 -0.11 14.52 -4.25
N GLY A 38 0.44 13.46 -3.67
CA GLY A 38 1.67 12.84 -4.17
C GLY A 38 2.96 13.52 -3.73
N ASN A 39 2.89 14.59 -2.96
CA ASN A 39 4.06 15.36 -2.53
C ASN A 39 4.27 15.34 -1.03
N THR A 40 3.20 15.43 -0.25
CA THR A 40 3.29 15.42 1.21
C THR A 40 2.88 14.05 1.70
N TRP A 41 3.79 13.34 2.35
CA TRP A 41 3.58 11.96 2.76
C TRP A 41 3.41 11.85 4.26
N THR A 42 2.44 11.02 4.68
CA THR A 42 2.19 10.68 6.07
C THR A 42 2.27 9.18 6.21
N GLN A 43 3.00 8.71 7.22
CA GLN A 43 3.09 7.27 7.45
C GLN A 43 1.77 6.75 8.03
N HIS A 44 1.24 5.71 7.42
CA HIS A 44 0.06 5.02 7.92
C HIS A 44 0.44 4.26 9.20
N PRO A 45 -0.43 4.22 10.21
CA PRO A 45 -0.11 3.55 11.48
C PRO A 45 0.04 2.03 11.37
N THR A 46 -0.45 1.43 10.28
CA THR A 46 -0.38 -0.01 10.09
C THR A 46 1.01 -0.42 9.60
N THR A 47 1.60 -1.42 10.25
CA THR A 47 2.81 -2.08 9.76
C THR A 47 2.41 -3.40 9.15
N LEU A 48 2.83 -3.64 7.91
CA LEU A 48 2.48 -4.84 7.16
C LEU A 48 3.52 -5.93 7.42
N THR A 49 3.06 -7.17 7.49
CA THR A 49 3.93 -8.34 7.64
C THR A 49 4.00 -9.09 6.32
N ASP A 50 4.72 -10.19 6.29
CA ASP A 50 4.87 -11.00 5.07
C ASP A 50 3.63 -11.85 4.76
N SER A 51 2.59 -11.75 5.56
CA SER A 51 1.33 -12.44 5.29
C SER A 51 0.33 -11.47 4.67
N ASN A 52 -0.86 -11.98 4.36
CA ASN A 52 -1.92 -11.16 3.79
C ASN A 52 -2.35 -10.08 4.78
N ASN A 53 -2.38 -8.87 4.30
CA ASN A 53 -2.78 -7.70 5.08
C ASN A 53 -3.93 -7.01 4.39
N VAL A 54 -4.74 -6.28 5.16
CA VAL A 54 -5.84 -5.48 4.63
C VAL A 54 -5.68 -4.07 5.15
N ILE A 55 -5.69 -3.11 4.23
CA ILE A 55 -5.69 -1.69 4.56
C ILE A 55 -7.06 -1.15 4.17
N SER A 56 -7.72 -0.51 5.12
CA SER A 56 -9.05 0.06 4.91
C SER A 56 -9.04 1.56 5.23
N ASN A 57 -10.17 2.21 4.98
CA ASN A 57 -10.34 3.65 5.20
C ASN A 57 -9.36 4.48 4.36
N ILE A 58 -9.12 4.04 3.15
CA ILE A 58 -8.28 4.76 2.19
C ILE A 58 -9.22 5.60 1.32
N PRO A 59 -9.11 6.93 1.34
CA PRO A 59 -9.90 7.75 0.42
C PRO A 59 -9.55 7.40 -1.03
N ARG A 60 -10.54 7.40 -1.91
CA ARG A 60 -10.31 7.12 -3.32
C ARG A 60 -9.36 8.16 -3.90
N TYR A 61 -8.55 7.72 -4.85
CA TYR A 61 -7.53 8.55 -5.52
C TYR A 61 -6.38 8.98 -4.63
N MET A 62 -6.29 8.42 -3.42
CA MET A 62 -5.14 8.66 -2.57
C MET A 62 -3.92 7.88 -3.09
N TYR A 63 -2.75 8.51 -2.99
CA TYR A 63 -1.49 7.85 -3.36
C TYR A 63 -0.97 7.05 -2.19
N LEU A 64 -0.44 5.86 -2.47
CA LEU A 64 0.19 5.00 -1.49
C LEU A 64 1.63 4.71 -1.91
N LYS A 65 2.48 4.55 -0.93
CA LYS A 65 3.89 4.21 -1.14
C LYS A 65 4.30 3.22 -0.07
N PHE A 66 4.88 2.09 -0.50
CA PHE A 66 5.28 1.01 0.40
C PHE A 66 6.79 0.96 0.49
N SER A 67 7.33 0.55 1.64
CA SER A 67 8.78 0.45 1.83
C SER A 67 9.37 -0.81 1.22
N GLN A 68 8.54 -1.77 0.80
CA GLN A 68 8.96 -3.02 0.17
C GLN A 68 8.13 -3.26 -1.08
N ASP A 69 8.61 -4.17 -1.93
CA ASP A 69 7.81 -4.62 -3.07
C ASP A 69 6.57 -5.34 -2.55
N VAL A 70 5.43 -5.03 -3.10
CA VAL A 70 4.16 -5.62 -2.66
C VAL A 70 3.29 -5.95 -3.87
N VAL A 71 2.32 -6.83 -3.64
CA VAL A 71 1.21 -7.06 -4.57
C VAL A 71 -0.06 -6.59 -3.87
N ILE A 72 -0.78 -5.70 -4.51
CA ILE A 72 -2.06 -5.24 -3.96
C ILE A 72 -3.21 -5.87 -4.74
N THR A 73 -4.31 -6.13 -4.03
CA THR A 73 -5.54 -6.64 -4.62
C THR A 73 -6.64 -5.65 -4.31
N VAL A 74 -7.32 -5.17 -5.35
CA VAL A 74 -8.41 -4.21 -5.26
C VAL A 74 -9.70 -4.91 -5.66
N GLU A 75 -10.69 -4.85 -4.81
CA GLU A 75 -12.00 -5.44 -5.08
C GLU A 75 -12.91 -4.53 -5.88
#